data_e5323080afc39f537c634591df1223ef
#
_entry.id   e5323080afc39f537c634591df1223ef
#
_cell.length_a   1.000
_cell.length_b   1.000
_cell.length_c   1.000
_cell.angle_alpha   90.00
_cell.angle_beta   90.00
_cell.angle_gamma   90.00
#
_symmetry.space_group_name_H-M   'P 1'
#
loop_
_entity.id
_entity.type
_entity.pdbx_description
1 polymer ?
#
loop_
_entity_poly.entity_id
_entity_poly.type
_entity_poly.pdbx_seq_one_letter_code
_entity_poly.pdbx_strand_id
1 'polypeptide(L)'
;MTETRQLAVATKDGISINEHFGHAKQFWIYAATADTCRLLEKREVEHYCLGNHSSKTAMAKILETIKDCEAVFVAKIGDGPIEKLAAIGVQAVADYAYEAIEESLFDYVCKPAGVVS
;
A
#
# COMPACT_ATOMS: atom_id res chain seq x y z
N MET A 1 11.71 -17.96 12.95
CA MET A 1 10.44 -17.36 13.34
C MET A 1 9.99 -16.38 12.29
N THR A 2 8.78 -16.57 11.79
CA THR A 2 8.29 -15.77 10.69
C THR A 2 7.61 -14.52 11.20
N GLU A 3 8.07 -13.38 10.75
CA GLU A 3 7.49 -12.12 11.16
C GLU A 3 6.28 -11.79 10.30
N THR A 4 5.21 -11.41 10.94
CA THR A 4 4.02 -10.96 10.22
C THR A 4 4.21 -9.50 9.83
N ARG A 5 4.00 -9.21 8.56
CA ARG A 5 4.11 -7.85 8.05
C ARG A 5 2.74 -7.36 7.65
N GLN A 6 2.43 -6.16 8.06
CA GLN A 6 1.15 -5.55 7.70
C GLN A 6 1.35 -4.67 6.48
N LEU A 7 0.63 -4.99 5.42
CA LEU A 7 0.81 -4.34 4.12
C LEU A 7 -0.51 -3.79 3.62
N ALA A 8 -0.46 -2.60 3.02
CA ALA A 8 -1.65 -1.99 2.44
C ALA A 8 -1.58 -2.14 0.93
N VAL A 9 -2.73 -2.38 0.31
CA VAL A 9 -2.81 -2.57 -1.13
C VAL A 9 -3.89 -1.69 -1.72
N ALA A 10 -3.54 -0.93 -2.75
CA ALA A 10 -4.51 -0.10 -3.48
C ALA A 10 -5.10 -0.95 -4.61
N THR A 11 -6.35 -1.34 -4.45
CA THR A 11 -6.99 -2.22 -5.40
C THR A 11 -8.47 -1.91 -5.52
N LYS A 12 -9.03 -2.15 -6.69
CA LYS A 12 -10.46 -2.00 -6.93
C LYS A 12 -11.22 -3.28 -6.66
N ASP A 13 -10.59 -4.40 -6.93
CA ASP A 13 -11.30 -5.69 -6.92
C ASP A 13 -10.73 -6.71 -5.94
N GLY A 14 -9.62 -6.39 -5.31
CA GLY A 14 -9.01 -7.34 -4.38
C GLY A 14 -8.28 -8.48 -5.05
N ILE A 15 -8.06 -8.40 -6.35
CA ILE A 15 -7.38 -9.45 -7.11
C ILE A 15 -5.99 -9.00 -7.52
N SER A 16 -5.88 -7.79 -8.04
CA SER A 16 -4.60 -7.27 -8.48
C SER A 16 -4.38 -5.85 -7.94
N ILE A 17 -3.13 -5.40 -8.02
CA ILE A 17 -2.75 -4.07 -7.57
C ILE A 17 -3.03 -3.12 -8.72
N ASN A 18 -4.27 -2.66 -8.82
CA ASN A 18 -4.72 -1.94 -9.99
C ASN A 18 -5.25 -0.52 -9.74
N GLU A 19 -4.89 0.07 -8.61
CA GLU A 19 -5.26 1.45 -8.34
C GLU A 19 -4.03 2.34 -8.20
N HIS A 20 -4.16 3.57 -8.68
CA HIS A 20 -3.16 4.59 -8.45
C HIS A 20 -3.33 5.13 -7.03
N PHE A 21 -2.24 5.52 -6.41
CA PHE A 21 -2.29 6.00 -5.04
C PHE A 21 -3.27 7.14 -4.86
N GLY A 22 -3.25 8.11 -5.76
CA GLY A 22 -4.11 9.28 -5.68
C GLY A 22 -5.56 9.03 -6.03
N HIS A 23 -5.86 7.86 -6.58
CA HIS A 23 -7.21 7.51 -7.00
C HIS A 23 -7.83 6.41 -6.16
N ALA A 24 -7.09 5.90 -5.19
CA ALA A 24 -7.56 4.81 -4.36
C ALA A 24 -8.66 5.29 -3.43
N LYS A 25 -9.76 4.58 -3.40
CA LYS A 25 -10.87 4.86 -2.51
C LYS A 25 -10.79 4.01 -1.26
N GLN A 26 -10.05 2.93 -1.30
CA GLN A 26 -9.88 2.06 -0.16
C GLN A 26 -8.54 1.36 -0.27
N PHE A 27 -8.02 0.97 0.87
CA PHE A 27 -6.82 0.16 0.94
C PHE A 27 -7.17 -1.14 1.64
N TRP A 28 -6.77 -2.24 1.05
CA TRP A 28 -6.96 -3.56 1.65
C TRP A 28 -5.73 -3.87 2.47
N ILE A 29 -5.92 -4.21 3.72
CA ILE A 29 -4.83 -4.43 4.66
C ILE A 29 -4.61 -5.91 4.83
N TYR A 30 -3.40 -6.35 4.55
CA TYR A 30 -3.03 -7.76 4.62
C TYR A 30 -1.97 -8.01 5.68
N ALA A 31 -2.07 -9.17 6.31
CA ALA A 31 -0.99 -9.69 7.13
C ALA A 31 -0.28 -10.76 6.32
N ALA A 32 0.98 -10.56 6.06
CA ALA A 32 1.74 -11.43 5.18
C ALA A 32 2.98 -11.98 5.89
N THR A 33 3.23 -13.26 5.68
CA THR A 33 4.46 -13.90 6.13
C THR A 33 5.05 -14.65 4.95
N ALA A 34 6.18 -15.30 5.16
CA ALA A 34 6.77 -16.09 4.08
C ALA A 34 5.88 -17.26 3.69
N ASP A 35 4.97 -17.66 4.57
CA ASP A 35 4.11 -18.82 4.33
C ASP A 35 2.67 -18.49 4.05
N THR A 36 2.17 -17.36 4.53
CA THR A 36 0.76 -17.06 4.43
C THR A 36 0.53 -15.58 4.10
N CYS A 37 -0.64 -15.32 3.56
CA CYS A 37 -1.07 -13.97 3.27
C CYS A 37 -2.57 -13.94 3.48
N ARG A 38 -3.05 -13.06 4.36
CA ARG A 38 -4.48 -12.99 4.59
C ARG A 38 -4.96 -11.58 4.75
N LEU A 39 -6.17 -11.34 4.30
CA LEU A 39 -6.81 -10.04 4.40
C LEU A 39 -7.26 -9.80 5.82
N LEU A 40 -6.84 -8.69 6.40
CA LEU A 40 -7.26 -8.29 7.73
C LEU A 40 -8.51 -7.43 7.69
N GLU A 41 -8.48 -6.41 6.85
CA GLU A 41 -9.60 -5.48 6.75
C GLU A 41 -9.46 -4.61 5.52
N LYS A 42 -10.54 -3.93 5.18
CA LYS A 42 -10.55 -2.93 4.13
C LYS A 42 -10.77 -1.59 4.77
N ARG A 43 -9.92 -0.62 4.46
CA ARG A 43 -10.02 0.72 5.04
C ARG A 43 -10.38 1.70 3.94
N GLU A 44 -11.48 2.41 4.11
CA GLU A 44 -11.91 3.39 3.13
C GLU A 44 -11.24 4.72 3.39
N VAL A 45 -10.90 5.42 2.31
CA VAL A 45 -10.33 6.75 2.42
C VAL A 45 -11.03 7.66 1.42
N GLU A 46 -11.01 8.95 1.72
CA GLU A 46 -11.53 9.91 0.78
C GLU A 46 -10.54 10.07 -0.37
N HIS A 47 -11.10 10.23 -1.55
CA HIS A 47 -10.34 10.38 -2.77
C HIS A 47 -9.67 11.75 -2.78
N TYR A 48 -8.38 11.79 -2.57
CA TYR A 48 -7.76 13.10 -2.39
C TYR A 48 -7.65 13.91 -3.70
N CYS A 49 -7.91 13.28 -4.80
CA CYS A 49 -7.96 14.00 -6.08
C CYS A 49 -9.30 14.65 -6.34
N LEU A 50 -10.28 14.43 -5.45
CA LEU A 50 -11.58 15.01 -5.63
C LEU A 50 -11.62 16.40 -5.03
N GLY A 51 -11.66 17.29 -5.80
CA GLY A 51 -12.19 18.43 -5.49
C GLY A 51 -11.61 19.51 -4.80
N ASN A 52 -12.39 20.04 -4.17
CA ASN A 52 -12.40 21.35 -3.67
C ASN A 52 -11.70 21.51 -2.37
N HIS A 53 -11.28 20.45 -1.80
CA HIS A 53 -10.58 20.55 -0.54
C HIS A 53 -9.11 20.55 -0.81
N SER A 54 -8.34 21.04 0.10
CA SER A 54 -6.93 21.01 -0.10
C SER A 54 -6.48 19.55 -0.15
N SER A 55 -5.66 19.25 -1.13
CA SER A 55 -5.14 17.91 -1.25
C SER A 55 -4.31 17.53 -0.02
N LYS A 56 -3.88 18.51 0.76
CA LYS A 56 -3.16 18.24 1.99
C LYS A 56 -4.00 17.51 3.02
N THR A 57 -5.28 17.91 3.16
CA THR A 57 -6.17 17.26 4.10
C THR A 57 -6.45 15.83 3.70
N ALA A 58 -6.72 15.62 2.41
CA ALA A 58 -7.00 14.28 1.92
C ALA A 58 -5.77 13.40 2.01
N MET A 59 -4.60 13.94 1.70
CA MET A 59 -3.35 13.19 1.84
C MET A 59 -3.10 12.80 3.30
N ALA A 60 -3.37 13.72 4.22
CA ALA A 60 -3.20 13.42 5.64
C ALA A 60 -4.08 12.26 6.07
N LYS A 61 -5.30 12.19 5.55
CA LYS A 61 -6.21 11.09 5.87
C LYS A 61 -5.71 9.76 5.34
N ILE A 62 -5.16 9.77 4.13
CA ILE A 62 -4.58 8.56 3.57
C ILE A 62 -3.40 8.10 4.40
N LEU A 63 -2.52 9.00 4.77
CA LEU A 63 -1.36 8.67 5.57
C LEU A 63 -1.77 8.11 6.93
N GLU A 64 -2.77 8.72 7.55
CA GLU A 64 -3.31 8.19 8.81
C GLU A 64 -3.87 6.79 8.67
N THR A 65 -4.51 6.54 7.54
CA THR A 65 -5.16 5.26 7.30
C THR A 65 -4.16 4.12 7.20
N ILE A 66 -2.99 4.38 6.64
CA ILE A 66 -2.02 3.31 6.38
C ILE A 66 -0.72 3.45 7.17
N LYS A 67 -0.66 4.38 8.11
CA LYS A 67 0.61 4.65 8.82
C LYS A 67 1.11 3.47 9.64
N ASP A 68 0.23 2.55 9.99
CA ASP A 68 0.62 1.37 10.75
C ASP A 68 1.04 0.20 9.86
N CYS A 69 1.09 0.42 8.55
CA CYS A 69 1.52 -0.59 7.62
C CYS A 69 2.99 -0.40 7.27
N GLU A 70 3.66 -1.47 6.95
CA GLU A 70 5.07 -1.42 6.58
C GLU A 70 5.25 -0.83 5.19
N ALA A 71 4.33 -1.15 4.28
CA ALA A 71 4.42 -0.71 2.90
C ALA A 71 3.02 -0.59 2.30
N VAL A 72 2.92 0.18 1.23
CA VAL A 72 1.68 0.28 0.47
C VAL A 72 1.98 -0.07 -0.99
N PHE A 73 1.19 -0.97 -1.53
CA PHE A 73 1.34 -1.45 -2.91
C PHE A 73 0.36 -0.74 -3.80
N VAL A 74 0.86 -0.10 -4.84
CA VAL A 74 0.06 0.71 -5.75
C VAL A 74 0.47 0.46 -7.18
N ALA A 75 -0.44 0.77 -8.11
CA ALA A 75 -0.11 0.66 -9.53
C ALA A 75 0.74 1.84 -9.98
N LYS A 76 0.51 2.99 -9.36
CA LYS A 76 1.26 4.19 -9.71
C LYS A 76 1.22 5.17 -8.56
N ILE A 77 2.30 5.90 -8.37
CA ILE A 77 2.39 6.89 -7.30
C ILE A 77 3.38 7.97 -7.73
N GLY A 78 3.07 9.21 -7.37
CA GLY A 78 3.94 10.33 -7.68
C GLY A 78 5.03 10.51 -6.62
N ASP A 79 6.00 11.37 -6.95
CA ASP A 79 7.14 11.61 -6.06
C ASP A 79 6.76 12.24 -4.74
N GLY A 80 5.80 13.17 -4.76
CA GLY A 80 5.36 13.82 -3.53
C GLY A 80 4.80 12.85 -2.51
N PRO A 81 3.83 12.03 -2.90
CA PRO A 81 3.33 10.99 -2.00
C PRO A 81 4.38 10.01 -1.51
N ILE A 82 5.33 9.64 -2.38
CA ILE A 82 6.41 8.75 -1.97
C ILE A 82 7.19 9.34 -0.81
N GLU A 83 7.53 10.62 -0.91
CA GLU A 83 8.29 11.28 0.16
C GLU A 83 7.49 11.36 1.45
N LYS A 84 6.19 11.64 1.34
CA LYS A 84 5.36 11.72 2.53
C LYS A 84 5.20 10.37 3.22
N LEU A 85 5.10 9.32 2.44
CA LEU A 85 5.03 7.96 3.01
C LEU A 85 6.35 7.61 3.68
N ALA A 86 7.46 7.93 3.06
CA ALA A 86 8.75 7.65 3.65
C ALA A 86 8.92 8.38 4.99
N ALA A 87 8.36 9.58 5.09
CA ALA A 87 8.45 10.36 6.33
C ALA A 87 7.73 9.70 7.50
N ILE A 88 6.73 8.88 7.23
CA ILE A 88 6.02 8.16 8.29
C ILE A 88 6.41 6.69 8.38
N GLY A 89 7.47 6.31 7.66
CA GLY A 89 7.98 4.96 7.75
C GLY A 89 7.26 3.93 6.89
N VAL A 90 6.50 4.37 5.90
CA VAL A 90 5.79 3.48 5.01
C VAL A 90 6.48 3.48 3.65
N GLN A 91 6.81 2.31 3.15
CA GLN A 91 7.47 2.20 1.85
C GLN A 91 6.43 2.14 0.74
N ALA A 92 6.61 2.96 -0.28
CA ALA A 92 5.75 2.92 -1.45
C ALA A 92 6.30 1.88 -2.42
N VAL A 93 5.46 0.93 -2.84
CA VAL A 93 5.87 -0.14 -3.72
C VAL A 93 5.01 -0.09 -4.98
N ALA A 94 5.62 0.26 -6.09
CA ALA A 94 4.93 0.33 -7.38
C ALA A 94 5.49 -0.69 -8.37
N ASP A 95 6.29 -1.62 -7.89
CA ASP A 95 6.96 -2.60 -8.74
C ASP A 95 6.05 -3.73 -9.20
N TYR A 96 4.89 -3.86 -8.57
CA TYR A 96 3.98 -4.96 -8.86
C TYR A 96 2.68 -4.47 -9.48
N ALA A 97 2.74 -3.37 -10.20
CA ALA A 97 1.54 -2.80 -10.82
C ALA A 97 0.83 -3.83 -11.69
N TYR A 98 -0.46 -3.97 -11.45
CA TYR A 98 -1.34 -4.89 -12.19
C TYR A 98 -1.01 -6.36 -12.01
N GLU A 99 -0.16 -6.68 -11.05
CA GLU A 99 0.13 -8.07 -10.69
C GLU A 99 -0.85 -8.57 -9.64
N ALA A 100 -0.93 -9.87 -9.51
CA ALA A 100 -1.80 -10.48 -8.50
C ALA A 100 -1.33 -10.09 -7.10
N ILE A 101 -2.28 -9.73 -6.24
CA ILE A 101 -1.96 -9.25 -4.92
C ILE A 101 -1.17 -10.27 -4.11
N GLU A 102 -1.69 -11.49 -4.01
CA GLU A 102 -1.05 -12.51 -3.16
C GLU A 102 0.37 -12.82 -3.62
N GLU A 103 0.57 -12.98 -4.91
CA GLU A 103 1.89 -13.26 -5.44
C GLU A 103 2.85 -12.11 -5.16
N SER A 104 2.36 -10.89 -5.30
CA SER A 104 3.17 -9.71 -5.07
C SER A 104 3.60 -9.61 -3.61
N LEU A 105 2.66 -9.84 -2.70
CA LEU A 105 2.96 -9.77 -1.27
C LEU A 105 3.94 -10.86 -0.85
N PHE A 106 3.76 -12.07 -1.36
CA PHE A 106 4.71 -13.14 -1.07
C PHE A 106 6.09 -12.81 -1.58
N ASP A 107 6.19 -12.30 -2.80
CA ASP A 107 7.47 -11.94 -3.36
C ASP A 107 8.16 -10.86 -2.52
N TYR A 108 7.40 -9.86 -2.12
CA TYR A 108 7.93 -8.78 -1.30
C TYR A 108 8.43 -9.28 0.05
N VAL A 109 7.64 -10.12 0.71
CA VAL A 109 7.98 -10.63 2.04
C VAL A 109 9.15 -11.60 1.99
N CYS A 110 9.25 -12.36 0.91
CA CYS A 110 10.32 -13.34 0.77
C CYS A 110 11.66 -12.71 0.43
N LYS A 111 11.67 -11.45 0.00
CA LYS A 111 12.94 -10.76 -0.25
C LYS A 111 13.49 -10.27 1.07
N PRO A 112 14.70 -10.66 1.44
CA PRO A 112 15.28 -10.19 2.70
C PRO A 112 15.48 -8.69 2.66
N ALA A 113 15.16 -8.04 3.75
CA ALA A 113 15.35 -6.60 3.84
C ALA A 113 16.84 -6.29 3.74
N GLY A 114 17.15 -5.27 2.95
CA GLY A 114 18.53 -4.85 2.80
C GLY A 114 19.35 -5.66 1.83
N VAL A 115 18.79 -6.70 1.26
CA VAL A 115 19.48 -7.47 0.24
C VAL A 115 19.18 -6.87 -1.11
N VAL A 116 20.21 -6.44 -1.77
CA VAL A 116 20.10 -5.95 -3.13
C VAL A 116 20.42 -7.11 -4.03
N SER A 117 19.43 -7.59 -4.67
CA SER A 117 19.65 -8.68 -5.59
C SER A 117 19.84 -8.15 -6.98
#